data_25f213cac5a8864a5351a4a87b7620ac
#
_entry.id   25f213cac5a8864a5351a4a87b7620ac
#
_cell.length_a   1.000
_cell.length_b   1.000
_cell.length_c   1.000
_cell.angle_alpha   90.00
_cell.angle_beta   90.00
_cell.angle_gamma   90.00
#
_symmetry.space_group_name_H-M   'P 1'
#
loop_
_entity.id
_entity.type
_entity.pdbx_description
1 polymer ?
#
loop_
_entity_poly.entity_id
_entity_poly.type
_entity_poly.pdbx_seq_one_letter_code
_entity_poly.pdbx_strand_id
1 'polypeptide(L)'
;MRFRYRSLALLLSVAVSLTAQSKHPPANIGASAVWQIPPQFMTAAHAVCDQILTSIPECMIGQMTKAGAPADALSFARELYQESHGEFGIMTGFQDEGPVAFAWITYPLRANTNYGLLLLNGQPRIVNVEDLKLLDVKTMKNSSQFRDLKGQFPDVDVWPGDRDGKLWPSSQAGPNGGIQFTVDYPLINGCHACARAGSALFNWNFDAKGKFLGTTFQGMLDPPLQ
;
A
#
# COMPACT_ATOMS: atom_id res chain seq x y z
N MET A 1 60.32 35.44 44.86
CA MET A 1 58.99 35.77 44.31
C MET A 1 58.43 34.55 43.58
N ARG A 2 57.43 33.88 44.13
CA ARG A 2 56.76 32.70 43.50
C ARG A 2 55.35 33.10 43.15
N PHE A 3 55.04 33.22 41.84
CA PHE A 3 53.70 33.44 41.31
C PHE A 3 52.94 32.10 41.25
N ARG A 4 51.80 32.04 41.95
CA ARG A 4 50.86 30.88 41.86
C ARG A 4 49.76 31.25 40.84
N TYR A 5 49.75 30.55 39.72
CA TYR A 5 48.59 30.58 38.78
C TYR A 5 47.46 29.71 39.34
N ARG A 6 46.33 30.32 39.60
CA ARG A 6 45.07 29.63 39.88
C ARG A 6 44.35 29.43 38.56
N SER A 7 44.29 28.19 38.09
CA SER A 7 43.46 27.82 36.94
C SER A 7 41.99 27.75 37.36
N LEU A 8 41.16 28.61 36.78
CA LEU A 8 39.72 28.63 36.93
C LEU A 8 39.14 27.72 35.83
N ALA A 9 38.67 26.52 36.20
CA ALA A 9 37.99 25.62 35.30
C ALA A 9 36.52 26.03 35.19
N LEU A 10 36.13 26.56 34.05
CA LEU A 10 34.73 26.93 33.72
C LEU A 10 34.04 25.63 33.22
N LEU A 11 33.17 25.07 34.06
CA LEU A 11 32.27 23.96 33.66
C LEU A 11 31.10 24.53 32.89
N LEU A 12 31.09 24.40 31.53
CA LEU A 12 29.95 24.64 30.70
C LEU A 12 29.00 23.45 30.80
N SER A 13 27.88 23.63 31.52
CA SER A 13 26.78 22.66 31.53
C SER A 13 25.94 22.84 30.26
N VAL A 14 26.10 21.94 29.30
CA VAL A 14 25.21 21.88 28.14
C VAL A 14 23.93 21.17 28.57
N ALA A 15 22.86 21.94 28.77
CA ALA A 15 21.52 21.42 28.99
C ALA A 15 20.98 20.90 27.64
N VAL A 16 21.04 19.59 27.44
CA VAL A 16 20.36 18.92 26.32
C VAL A 16 18.86 18.89 26.65
N SER A 17 18.11 19.81 26.07
CA SER A 17 16.64 19.79 26.11
C SER A 17 16.15 18.60 25.27
N LEU A 18 15.89 17.46 25.90
CA LEU A 18 15.11 16.40 25.29
C LEU A 18 13.67 16.88 25.12
N THR A 19 13.33 17.39 23.95
CA THR A 19 11.94 17.55 23.55
C THR A 19 11.34 16.16 23.41
N ALA A 20 10.60 15.71 24.44
CA ALA A 20 9.74 14.54 24.35
C ALA A 20 8.67 14.85 23.30
N GLN A 21 8.87 14.38 22.07
CA GLN A 21 7.79 14.31 21.09
C GLN A 21 6.71 13.42 21.69
N SER A 22 5.58 14.01 22.04
CA SER A 22 4.39 13.26 22.44
C SER A 22 4.00 12.37 21.25
N LYS A 23 4.30 11.07 21.36
CA LYS A 23 3.84 10.06 20.42
C LYS A 23 2.35 9.83 20.64
N HIS A 24 1.53 10.79 20.21
CA HIS A 24 0.14 10.44 19.94
C HIS A 24 0.16 9.44 18.79
N PRO A 25 -0.57 8.32 18.87
CA PRO A 25 -0.73 7.46 17.73
C PRO A 25 -1.24 8.31 16.55
N PRO A 26 -0.70 8.13 15.35
CA PRO A 26 -1.16 8.90 14.20
C PRO A 26 -2.67 8.70 14.05
N ALA A 27 -3.39 9.79 13.74
CA ALA A 27 -4.83 9.72 13.49
C ALA A 27 -5.12 8.70 12.38
N ASN A 28 -6.25 8.00 12.47
CA ASN A 28 -6.64 7.05 11.44
C ASN A 28 -6.72 7.74 10.07
N ILE A 29 -6.27 7.04 9.04
CA ILE A 29 -6.45 7.44 7.66
C ILE A 29 -7.95 7.29 7.35
N GLY A 30 -8.57 8.31 6.80
CA GLY A 30 -10.02 8.34 6.58
C GLY A 30 -10.41 8.83 5.18
N ALA A 31 -11.71 8.88 4.96
CA ALA A 31 -12.29 9.35 3.70
C ALA A 31 -11.89 10.79 3.30
N SER A 32 -11.45 11.62 4.28
CA SER A 32 -10.93 12.97 4.00
C SER A 32 -9.63 12.97 3.19
N ALA A 33 -8.92 11.83 3.12
CA ALA A 33 -7.75 11.66 2.27
C ALA A 33 -8.10 11.25 0.82
N VAL A 34 -9.37 10.98 0.53
CA VAL A 34 -9.81 10.69 -0.85
C VAL A 34 -9.80 11.96 -1.67
N TRP A 35 -9.16 11.89 -2.83
CA TRP A 35 -9.15 12.99 -3.77
C TRP A 35 -9.61 12.54 -5.15
N GLN A 36 -10.66 13.19 -5.66
CA GLN A 36 -11.15 12.98 -7.03
C GLN A 36 -10.19 13.69 -8.00
N ILE A 37 -9.36 12.90 -8.68
CA ILE A 37 -8.33 13.40 -9.58
C ILE A 37 -8.99 14.11 -10.78
N PRO A 38 -8.70 15.41 -11.01
CA PRO A 38 -9.20 16.10 -12.20
C PRO A 38 -8.70 15.42 -13.49
N PRO A 39 -9.51 15.30 -14.54
CA PRO A 39 -9.15 14.55 -15.76
C PRO A 39 -7.81 14.96 -16.39
N GLN A 40 -7.48 16.25 -16.37
CA GLN A 40 -6.24 16.79 -16.93
C GLN A 40 -5.03 16.69 -15.99
N PHE A 41 -5.24 16.34 -14.74
CA PHE A 41 -4.18 16.36 -13.71
C PHE A 41 -3.00 15.48 -14.10
N MET A 42 -3.25 14.25 -14.49
CA MET A 42 -2.20 13.27 -14.79
C MET A 42 -1.29 13.78 -15.91
N THR A 43 -1.88 14.22 -17.03
CA THR A 43 -1.12 14.76 -18.17
C THR A 43 -0.31 16.00 -17.78
N ALA A 44 -0.90 16.92 -17.02
CA ALA A 44 -0.22 18.14 -16.58
C ALA A 44 0.91 17.83 -15.58
N ALA A 45 0.69 16.91 -14.65
CA ALA A 45 1.69 16.53 -13.66
C ALA A 45 2.89 15.82 -14.31
N HIS A 46 2.64 14.88 -15.22
CA HIS A 46 3.70 14.21 -15.98
C HIS A 46 4.54 15.19 -16.81
N ALA A 47 3.89 16.10 -17.54
CA ALA A 47 4.61 17.10 -18.36
C ALA A 47 5.61 17.95 -17.55
N VAL A 48 5.35 18.14 -16.25
CA VAL A 48 6.24 18.91 -15.34
C VAL A 48 7.20 17.99 -14.61
N CYS A 49 6.72 16.89 -14.02
CA CYS A 49 7.48 16.11 -13.06
C CYS A 49 8.42 15.09 -13.71
N ASP A 50 8.13 14.60 -14.92
CA ASP A 50 9.02 13.67 -15.65
C ASP A 50 10.36 14.31 -16.04
N GLN A 51 10.43 15.65 -16.03
CA GLN A 51 11.66 16.40 -16.29
C GLN A 51 12.53 16.57 -15.02
N ILE A 52 12.01 16.21 -13.84
CA ILE A 52 12.66 16.42 -12.55
C ILE A 52 13.13 15.09 -11.98
N LEU A 53 14.36 14.69 -12.28
CA LEU A 53 14.90 13.37 -11.92
C LEU A 53 15.16 13.17 -10.40
N THR A 54 15.22 14.22 -9.59
CA THR A 54 15.70 14.15 -8.21
C THR A 54 14.63 14.29 -7.13
N SER A 55 13.39 14.67 -7.47
CA SER A 55 12.34 14.90 -6.48
C SER A 55 10.94 14.73 -7.06
N ILE A 56 10.71 13.63 -7.78
CA ILE A 56 9.41 13.31 -8.38
C ILE A 56 8.26 13.37 -7.36
N PRO A 57 8.36 12.81 -6.14
CA PRO A 57 7.28 12.87 -5.16
C PRO A 57 6.94 14.31 -4.73
N GLU A 58 7.94 15.12 -4.48
CA GLU A 58 7.72 16.53 -4.08
C GLU A 58 7.11 17.33 -5.23
N CYS A 59 7.52 17.06 -6.47
CA CYS A 59 6.88 17.64 -7.64
C CYS A 59 5.41 17.27 -7.72
N MET A 60 5.09 15.97 -7.60
CA MET A 60 3.71 15.47 -7.63
C MET A 60 2.85 16.07 -6.52
N ILE A 61 3.36 16.18 -5.30
CA ILE A 61 2.70 16.86 -4.18
C ILE A 61 2.44 18.34 -4.52
N GLY A 62 3.41 19.00 -5.14
CA GLY A 62 3.25 20.39 -5.60
C GLY A 62 2.15 20.55 -6.66
N GLN A 63 2.06 19.61 -7.62
CA GLN A 63 0.99 19.60 -8.61
C GLN A 63 -0.38 19.27 -7.98
N MET A 64 -0.45 18.31 -7.05
CA MET A 64 -1.67 17.99 -6.29
C MET A 64 -2.17 19.25 -5.53
N THR A 65 -1.27 19.97 -4.87
CA THR A 65 -1.59 21.19 -4.14
C THR A 65 -2.18 22.26 -5.08
N LYS A 66 -1.54 22.50 -6.23
CA LYS A 66 -2.03 23.43 -7.26
C LYS A 66 -3.39 23.05 -7.82
N ALA A 67 -3.67 21.74 -7.91
CA ALA A 67 -4.92 21.21 -8.40
C ALA A 67 -6.01 21.11 -7.30
N GLY A 68 -5.75 21.62 -6.09
CA GLY A 68 -6.74 21.71 -5.01
C GLY A 68 -6.95 20.41 -4.23
N ALA A 69 -5.95 19.53 -4.18
CA ALA A 69 -6.04 18.33 -3.35
C ALA A 69 -6.15 18.70 -1.85
N PRO A 70 -7.03 18.02 -1.08
CA PRO A 70 -7.17 18.26 0.36
C PRO A 70 -5.86 17.94 1.11
N ALA A 71 -5.66 18.62 2.25
CA ALA A 71 -4.45 18.44 3.07
C ALA A 71 -4.21 16.99 3.48
N ASP A 72 -5.27 16.26 3.82
CA ASP A 72 -5.20 14.85 4.19
C ASP A 72 -4.75 13.96 3.01
N ALA A 73 -5.18 14.27 1.77
CA ALA A 73 -4.70 13.56 0.58
C ALA A 73 -3.20 13.78 0.33
N LEU A 74 -2.72 15.01 0.54
CA LEU A 74 -1.28 15.33 0.43
C LEU A 74 -0.47 14.62 1.52
N SER A 75 -1.00 14.57 2.75
CA SER A 75 -0.37 13.86 3.87
C SER A 75 -0.29 12.36 3.61
N PHE A 76 -1.40 11.76 3.17
CA PHE A 76 -1.46 10.36 2.81
C PHE A 76 -0.48 9.98 1.70
N ALA A 77 -0.42 10.79 0.63
CA ALA A 77 0.49 10.50 -0.49
C ALA A 77 1.98 10.52 -0.05
N ARG A 78 2.36 11.41 0.89
CA ARG A 78 3.70 11.42 1.49
C ARG A 78 3.95 10.19 2.36
N GLU A 79 2.99 9.86 3.23
CA GLU A 79 3.07 8.68 4.11
C GLU A 79 3.23 7.41 3.25
N LEU A 80 2.38 7.23 2.24
CA LEU A 80 2.45 6.07 1.35
C LEU A 80 3.81 5.97 0.65
N TYR A 81 4.34 7.09 0.13
CA TYR A 81 5.65 7.10 -0.52
C TYR A 81 6.77 6.66 0.42
N GLN A 82 6.71 7.05 1.69
CA GLN A 82 7.70 6.66 2.70
C GLN A 82 7.59 5.18 3.08
N GLU A 83 6.37 4.69 3.29
CA GLU A 83 6.11 3.31 3.73
C GLU A 83 6.27 2.27 2.61
N SER A 84 6.04 2.66 1.35
CA SER A 84 6.11 1.78 0.18
C SER A 84 7.48 1.73 -0.50
N HIS A 85 8.53 2.31 0.13
CA HIS A 85 9.86 2.38 -0.45
C HIS A 85 9.93 3.09 -1.80
N GLY A 86 9.10 4.10 -2.01
CA GLY A 86 9.18 4.98 -3.16
C GLY A 86 8.02 4.90 -4.15
N GLU A 87 6.96 4.15 -3.87
CA GLU A 87 5.75 4.20 -4.69
C GLU A 87 4.89 5.41 -4.32
N PHE A 88 4.71 6.31 -5.27
CA PHE A 88 3.81 7.45 -5.11
C PHE A 88 2.39 7.08 -5.50
N GLY A 89 1.43 7.25 -4.58
CA GLY A 89 0.03 6.90 -4.82
C GLY A 89 -0.94 7.94 -4.28
N ILE A 90 -2.09 8.04 -4.92
CA ILE A 90 -3.19 8.95 -4.60
C ILE A 90 -4.41 8.12 -4.22
N MET A 91 -4.98 8.37 -3.05
CA MET A 91 -6.21 7.69 -2.63
C MET A 91 -7.40 8.24 -3.42
N THR A 92 -8.07 7.36 -4.16
CA THR A 92 -9.22 7.70 -5.00
C THR A 92 -10.53 7.11 -4.50
N GLY A 93 -10.46 6.22 -3.51
CA GLY A 93 -11.62 5.68 -2.82
C GLY A 93 -11.23 5.13 -1.45
N PHE A 94 -12.20 5.07 -0.55
CA PHE A 94 -12.02 4.59 0.83
C PHE A 94 -13.30 3.94 1.33
N GLN A 95 -13.16 2.83 2.04
CA GLN A 95 -14.27 2.17 2.72
C GLN A 95 -13.82 1.70 4.09
N ASP A 96 -14.55 2.15 5.11
CA ASP A 96 -14.32 1.76 6.50
C ASP A 96 -15.02 0.41 6.77
N GLU A 97 -14.27 -0.55 7.31
CA GLU A 97 -14.75 -1.87 7.67
C GLU A 97 -14.47 -2.17 9.16
N GLY A 98 -14.36 -1.13 9.96
CA GLY A 98 -14.12 -1.21 11.40
C GLY A 98 -12.63 -1.10 11.77
N PRO A 99 -11.98 -2.15 12.33
CA PRO A 99 -10.58 -2.04 12.78
C PRO A 99 -9.59 -1.87 11.63
N VAL A 100 -10.00 -2.21 10.42
CA VAL A 100 -9.21 -2.06 9.18
C VAL A 100 -10.14 -1.52 8.10
N ALA A 101 -9.65 -0.56 7.34
CA ALA A 101 -10.33 -0.02 6.17
C ALA A 101 -9.62 -0.49 4.90
N PHE A 102 -10.25 -0.36 3.75
CA PHE A 102 -9.54 -0.49 2.49
C PHE A 102 -9.66 0.76 1.63
N ALA A 103 -8.64 1.00 0.80
CA ALA A 103 -8.57 2.16 -0.05
C ALA A 103 -8.10 1.79 -1.47
N TRP A 104 -8.76 2.40 -2.46
CA TRP A 104 -8.30 2.35 -3.84
C TRP A 104 -7.28 3.45 -4.08
N ILE A 105 -6.17 3.05 -4.69
CA ILE A 105 -5.04 3.94 -4.96
C ILE A 105 -4.83 4.05 -6.46
N THR A 106 -4.61 5.26 -6.92
CA THR A 106 -4.08 5.52 -8.25
C THR A 106 -2.58 5.79 -8.14
N TYR A 107 -1.77 5.02 -8.87
CA TYR A 107 -0.32 5.14 -8.94
C TYR A 107 0.09 5.85 -10.23
N PRO A 108 0.26 7.17 -10.22
CA PRO A 108 0.48 7.95 -11.44
C PRO A 108 1.79 7.65 -12.16
N LEU A 109 2.77 7.08 -11.45
CA LEU A 109 4.11 6.86 -12.00
C LEU A 109 4.34 5.43 -12.48
N ARG A 110 3.35 4.55 -12.38
CA ARG A 110 3.43 3.19 -12.90
C ARG A 110 3.19 3.18 -14.42
N ALA A 111 4.01 2.44 -15.15
CA ALA A 111 3.85 2.27 -16.60
C ALA A 111 2.63 1.40 -16.95
N ASN A 112 2.29 0.44 -16.08
CA ASN A 112 1.17 -0.48 -16.25
C ASN A 112 0.47 -0.67 -14.91
N THR A 113 -0.83 -0.98 -14.93
CA THR A 113 -1.62 -1.21 -13.72
C THR A 113 -1.53 -0.05 -12.72
N ASN A 114 -2.09 1.08 -13.12
CA ASN A 114 -2.01 2.34 -12.37
C ASN A 114 -2.95 2.37 -11.15
N TYR A 115 -3.62 1.27 -10.86
CA TYR A 115 -4.53 1.13 -9.73
C TYR A 115 -4.04 0.06 -8.77
N GLY A 116 -4.32 0.25 -7.49
CA GLY A 116 -4.00 -0.72 -6.46
C GLY A 116 -4.96 -0.63 -5.29
N LEU A 117 -4.84 -1.56 -4.37
CA LEU A 117 -5.62 -1.65 -3.17
C LEU A 117 -4.69 -1.72 -1.95
N LEU A 118 -5.01 -0.92 -0.94
CA LEU A 118 -4.35 -0.97 0.36
C LEU A 118 -5.36 -1.32 1.45
N LEU A 119 -4.91 -2.08 2.46
CA LEU A 119 -5.60 -2.25 3.72
C LEU A 119 -4.97 -1.30 4.74
N LEU A 120 -5.80 -0.49 5.40
CA LEU A 120 -5.38 0.67 6.18
C LEU A 120 -5.82 0.57 7.64
N ASN A 121 -5.15 1.34 8.51
CA ASN A 121 -5.47 1.50 9.93
C ASN A 121 -5.26 0.25 10.79
N GLY A 122 -4.75 -0.83 10.23
CA GLY A 122 -4.36 -2.02 10.97
C GLY A 122 -2.96 -1.92 11.59
N GLN A 123 -2.38 -3.07 11.88
CA GLN A 123 -0.99 -3.24 12.31
C GLN A 123 -0.33 -4.30 11.43
N PRO A 124 0.52 -3.91 10.48
CA PRO A 124 0.98 -2.54 10.17
C PRO A 124 -0.14 -1.62 9.66
N ARG A 125 0.11 -0.30 9.75
CA ARG A 125 -0.87 0.73 9.43
C ARG A 125 -1.29 0.76 7.95
N ILE A 126 -0.37 0.38 7.07
CA ILE A 126 -0.58 0.25 5.63
C ILE A 126 -0.13 -1.14 5.23
N VAL A 127 -1.00 -1.89 4.56
CA VAL A 127 -0.70 -3.20 4.00
C VAL A 127 -1.05 -3.16 2.51
N ASN A 128 -0.05 -3.40 1.66
CA ASN A 128 -0.24 -3.45 0.22
C ASN A 128 -0.65 -4.88 -0.19
N VAL A 129 -1.86 -5.03 -0.73
CA VAL A 129 -2.34 -6.34 -1.18
C VAL A 129 -1.63 -6.84 -2.44
N GLU A 130 -0.90 -5.98 -3.15
CA GLU A 130 -0.09 -6.37 -4.29
C GLU A 130 1.26 -6.97 -3.89
N ASP A 131 1.63 -6.92 -2.60
CA ASP A 131 2.85 -7.60 -2.13
C ASP A 131 2.63 -9.12 -2.05
N LEU A 132 2.98 -9.80 -3.13
CA LEU A 132 2.86 -11.25 -3.24
C LEU A 132 3.65 -12.04 -2.18
N LYS A 133 4.62 -11.41 -1.50
CA LYS A 133 5.37 -12.05 -0.40
C LYS A 133 4.50 -12.29 0.82
N LEU A 134 3.40 -11.54 0.95
CA LEU A 134 2.44 -11.70 2.04
C LEU A 134 1.41 -12.81 1.78
N LEU A 135 1.32 -13.33 0.53
CA LEU A 135 0.37 -14.36 0.16
C LEU A 135 0.84 -15.76 0.55
N ASP A 136 -0.09 -16.60 0.98
CA ASP A 136 0.14 -18.04 1.19
C ASP A 136 0.20 -18.80 -0.15
N VAL A 137 1.08 -18.35 -1.04
CA VAL A 137 1.29 -19.00 -2.35
C VAL A 137 1.80 -20.43 -2.24
N LYS A 138 2.40 -20.80 -1.09
CA LYS A 138 2.88 -22.16 -0.87
C LYS A 138 1.71 -23.14 -0.81
N THR A 139 0.67 -22.81 -0.05
CA THR A 139 -0.54 -23.65 0.04
C THR A 139 -1.24 -23.73 -1.32
N MET A 140 -1.37 -22.61 -2.02
CA MET A 140 -1.92 -22.58 -3.37
C MET A 140 -1.14 -23.50 -4.32
N LYS A 141 0.17 -23.37 -4.41
CA LYS A 141 1.03 -24.15 -5.32
C LYS A 141 1.04 -25.65 -5.00
N ASN A 142 0.73 -26.03 -3.77
CA ASN A 142 0.58 -27.41 -3.33
C ASN A 142 -0.84 -27.98 -3.54
N SER A 143 -1.82 -27.17 -3.92
CA SER A 143 -3.18 -27.65 -4.20
C SER A 143 -3.22 -28.52 -5.47
N SER A 144 -4.18 -29.45 -5.54
CA SER A 144 -4.42 -30.23 -6.77
C SER A 144 -4.84 -29.33 -7.91
N GLN A 145 -5.75 -28.38 -7.64
CA GLN A 145 -6.25 -27.42 -8.63
C GLN A 145 -5.11 -26.66 -9.33
N PHE A 146 -4.12 -26.16 -8.57
CA PHE A 146 -2.99 -25.43 -9.16
C PHE A 146 -2.09 -26.35 -9.99
N ARG A 147 -1.87 -27.60 -9.54
CA ARG A 147 -1.07 -28.57 -10.31
C ARG A 147 -1.73 -28.94 -11.64
N ASP A 148 -3.05 -29.13 -11.64
CA ASP A 148 -3.82 -29.45 -12.84
C ASP A 148 -3.79 -28.26 -13.82
N LEU A 149 -3.94 -27.02 -13.29
CA LEU A 149 -3.84 -25.80 -14.07
C LEU A 149 -2.44 -25.63 -14.69
N LYS A 150 -1.39 -25.89 -13.92
CA LYS A 150 0.00 -25.83 -14.40
C LYS A 150 0.32 -26.86 -15.47
N GLY A 151 -0.39 -27.98 -15.50
CA GLY A 151 -0.32 -28.96 -16.59
C GLY A 151 -0.81 -28.40 -17.92
N GLN A 152 -1.77 -27.47 -17.90
CA GLN A 152 -2.33 -26.80 -19.07
C GLN A 152 -1.60 -25.49 -19.41
N PHE A 153 -1.13 -24.77 -18.38
CA PHE A 153 -0.47 -23.46 -18.45
C PHE A 153 0.88 -23.52 -17.71
N PRO A 154 1.95 -23.98 -18.37
CA PRO A 154 3.22 -24.28 -17.68
C PRO A 154 3.87 -23.11 -16.94
N ASP A 155 3.64 -21.87 -17.40
CA ASP A 155 4.24 -20.66 -16.82
C ASP A 155 3.25 -19.89 -15.95
N VAL A 156 2.12 -20.53 -15.55
CA VAL A 156 1.11 -19.88 -14.72
C VAL A 156 1.64 -19.53 -13.34
N ASP A 157 1.38 -18.30 -12.90
CA ASP A 157 1.60 -17.85 -11.53
C ASP A 157 0.61 -16.73 -11.15
N VAL A 158 0.56 -16.40 -9.85
CA VAL A 158 -0.22 -15.28 -9.32
C VAL A 158 0.35 -13.98 -9.83
N TRP A 159 -0.55 -13.08 -10.26
CA TRP A 159 -0.17 -11.74 -10.70
C TRP A 159 -0.66 -10.69 -9.69
N PRO A 160 0.20 -9.71 -9.30
CA PRO A 160 -0.24 -8.62 -8.44
C PRO A 160 -1.16 -7.66 -9.22
N GLY A 161 -2.32 -7.43 -8.67
CA GLY A 161 -3.30 -6.53 -9.29
C GLY A 161 -4.12 -7.17 -10.41
N ASP A 162 -5.25 -6.54 -10.73
CA ASP A 162 -6.09 -6.93 -11.85
C ASP A 162 -5.66 -6.20 -13.12
N ARG A 163 -5.80 -6.86 -14.27
CA ARG A 163 -5.57 -6.26 -15.59
C ARG A 163 -6.45 -5.02 -15.81
N ASP A 164 -7.68 -5.03 -15.28
CA ASP A 164 -8.64 -3.94 -15.35
C ASP A 164 -8.48 -2.93 -14.20
N GLY A 165 -7.48 -3.11 -13.35
CA GLY A 165 -7.11 -2.17 -12.29
C GLY A 165 -8.06 -2.10 -11.12
N LYS A 166 -8.96 -3.08 -10.95
CA LYS A 166 -9.95 -3.06 -9.88
C LYS A 166 -9.95 -4.37 -9.11
N LEU A 167 -9.07 -4.44 -8.11
CA LEU A 167 -9.28 -5.43 -7.07
C LEU A 167 -10.49 -4.98 -6.22
N TRP A 168 -11.49 -5.82 -6.14
CA TRP A 168 -12.66 -5.60 -5.29
C TRP A 168 -12.60 -6.59 -4.13
N PRO A 169 -12.15 -6.17 -2.94
CA PRO A 169 -12.21 -7.05 -1.80
C PRO A 169 -13.66 -7.20 -1.34
N SER A 170 -14.04 -8.40 -0.94
CA SER A 170 -15.21 -8.58 -0.09
C SER A 170 -14.74 -8.69 1.35
N SER A 171 -15.43 -8.01 2.26
CA SER A 171 -15.18 -8.12 3.69
C SER A 171 -16.18 -9.06 4.36
N GLN A 172 -15.72 -9.76 5.38
CA GLN A 172 -16.58 -10.57 6.24
C GLN A 172 -16.01 -10.64 7.67
N ALA A 173 -16.88 -10.99 8.62
CA ALA A 173 -16.43 -11.24 9.97
C ALA A 173 -15.40 -12.37 10.01
N GLY A 174 -14.26 -12.10 10.59
CA GLY A 174 -13.20 -13.07 10.83
C GLY A 174 -13.36 -13.82 12.14
N PRO A 175 -12.52 -14.83 12.40
CA PRO A 175 -12.50 -15.54 13.67
C PRO A 175 -12.27 -14.58 14.86
N ASN A 176 -12.89 -14.87 16.01
CA ASN A 176 -12.70 -14.14 17.28
C ASN A 176 -12.97 -12.63 17.19
N GLY A 177 -13.93 -12.21 16.38
CA GLY A 177 -14.31 -10.80 16.20
C GLY A 177 -13.35 -10.00 15.33
N GLY A 178 -12.46 -10.66 14.61
CA GLY A 178 -11.60 -10.05 13.60
C GLY A 178 -12.34 -9.77 12.29
N ILE A 179 -11.60 -9.35 11.28
CA ILE A 179 -12.10 -9.13 9.93
C ILE A 179 -11.24 -9.86 8.91
N GLN A 180 -11.88 -10.33 7.84
CA GLN A 180 -11.23 -10.93 6.68
C GLN A 180 -11.60 -10.16 5.42
N PHE A 181 -10.61 -9.93 4.58
CA PHE A 181 -10.82 -9.40 3.22
C PHE A 181 -10.44 -10.48 2.22
N THR A 182 -11.40 -10.91 1.40
CA THR A 182 -11.13 -11.83 0.30
C THR A 182 -10.77 -11.02 -0.94
N VAL A 183 -9.59 -11.31 -1.50
CA VAL A 183 -9.08 -10.68 -2.71
C VAL A 183 -8.86 -11.74 -3.78
N ASP A 184 -9.32 -11.44 -4.99
CA ASP A 184 -9.16 -12.26 -6.19
C ASP A 184 -7.90 -11.82 -6.95
N TYR A 185 -6.96 -12.76 -7.14
CA TYR A 185 -5.72 -12.52 -7.88
C TYR A 185 -5.75 -13.27 -9.19
N PRO A 186 -5.53 -12.61 -10.33
CA PRO A 186 -5.46 -13.30 -11.60
C PRO A 186 -4.28 -14.27 -11.65
N LEU A 187 -4.51 -15.41 -12.25
CA LEU A 187 -3.50 -16.39 -12.60
C LEU A 187 -3.16 -16.21 -14.07
N ILE A 188 -1.93 -15.80 -14.36
CA ILE A 188 -1.50 -15.44 -15.71
C ILE A 188 -0.37 -16.37 -16.17
N ASN A 189 -0.45 -16.83 -17.41
CA ASN A 189 0.53 -17.73 -17.99
C ASN A 189 1.69 -16.95 -18.62
N GLY A 190 2.70 -16.66 -17.82
CA GLY A 190 3.97 -16.06 -18.25
C GLY A 190 4.02 -14.54 -18.17
N CYS A 191 3.37 -13.78 -19.05
CA CYS A 191 3.50 -12.33 -19.11
C CYS A 191 2.20 -11.59 -18.83
N HIS A 192 2.30 -10.29 -18.42
CA HIS A 192 1.15 -9.43 -18.12
C HIS A 192 0.08 -9.40 -19.23
N ALA A 193 0.49 -9.45 -20.51
CA ALA A 193 -0.41 -9.46 -21.65
C ALA A 193 -0.85 -10.87 -22.07
N CYS A 194 -0.36 -11.91 -21.38
CA CYS A 194 -0.64 -13.28 -21.71
C CYS A 194 -2.02 -13.74 -21.23
N ALA A 195 -2.41 -14.98 -21.56
CA ALA A 195 -3.72 -15.51 -21.22
C ALA A 195 -3.93 -15.61 -19.71
N ARG A 196 -5.09 -15.16 -19.23
CA ARG A 196 -5.57 -15.42 -17.88
C ARG A 196 -6.07 -16.85 -17.81
N ALA A 197 -5.43 -17.64 -16.96
CA ALA A 197 -5.74 -19.05 -16.77
C ALA A 197 -6.80 -19.31 -15.69
N GLY A 198 -7.15 -18.27 -14.93
CA GLY A 198 -8.09 -18.33 -13.81
C GLY A 198 -7.79 -17.27 -12.78
N SER A 199 -8.25 -17.49 -11.56
CA SER A 199 -7.97 -16.65 -10.40
C SER A 199 -7.69 -17.50 -9.16
N ALA A 200 -6.94 -16.92 -8.22
CA ALA A 200 -6.73 -17.46 -6.88
C ALA A 200 -7.31 -16.52 -5.83
N LEU A 201 -8.11 -17.05 -4.92
CA LEU A 201 -8.71 -16.32 -3.81
C LEU A 201 -7.83 -16.43 -2.56
N PHE A 202 -7.50 -15.29 -1.97
CA PHE A 202 -6.80 -15.22 -0.69
C PHE A 202 -7.58 -14.38 0.30
N ASN A 203 -7.69 -14.87 1.53
CA ASN A 203 -8.17 -14.08 2.66
C ASN A 203 -6.99 -13.38 3.33
N TRP A 204 -7.15 -12.09 3.55
CA TRP A 204 -6.29 -11.25 4.37
C TRP A 204 -6.92 -11.15 5.74
N ASN A 205 -6.26 -11.73 6.76
CA ASN A 205 -6.85 -11.94 8.07
C ASN A 205 -6.34 -10.91 9.06
N PHE A 206 -7.24 -10.31 9.82
CA PHE A 206 -6.93 -9.38 10.90
C PHE A 206 -7.70 -9.77 12.17
N ASP A 207 -7.07 -9.55 13.33
CA ASP A 207 -7.77 -9.73 14.62
C ASP A 207 -8.70 -8.54 14.92
N ALA A 208 -9.43 -8.63 16.04
CA ALA A 208 -10.38 -7.60 16.49
C ALA A 208 -9.72 -6.22 16.77
N LYS A 209 -8.39 -6.16 16.85
CA LYS A 209 -7.61 -4.92 17.05
C LYS A 209 -6.96 -4.43 15.76
N GLY A 210 -7.26 -5.06 14.63
CA GLY A 210 -6.66 -4.73 13.34
C GLY A 210 -5.24 -5.25 13.14
N LYS A 211 -4.74 -6.17 13.98
CA LYS A 211 -3.42 -6.77 13.77
C LYS A 211 -3.50 -7.78 12.62
N PHE A 212 -2.62 -7.62 11.63
CA PHE A 212 -2.51 -8.55 10.51
C PHE A 212 -2.00 -9.92 10.98
N LEU A 213 -2.72 -10.97 10.63
CA LEU A 213 -2.44 -12.35 11.02
C LEU A 213 -1.87 -13.18 9.86
N GLY A 214 -1.71 -12.58 8.68
CA GLY A 214 -1.28 -13.26 7.47
C GLY A 214 -2.42 -13.53 6.51
N THR A 215 -2.11 -14.20 5.40
CA THR A 215 -3.09 -14.59 4.40
C THR A 215 -3.36 -16.09 4.42
N THR A 216 -4.51 -16.50 3.92
CA THR A 216 -4.86 -17.90 3.70
C THR A 216 -5.42 -18.10 2.31
N PHE A 217 -4.91 -19.11 1.60
CA PHE A 217 -5.45 -19.51 0.32
C PHE A 217 -6.83 -20.15 0.51
N GLN A 218 -7.84 -19.73 -0.27
CA GLN A 218 -9.21 -20.20 -0.17
C GLN A 218 -9.60 -21.14 -1.29
N GLY A 219 -9.04 -20.98 -2.46
CA GLY A 219 -9.38 -21.77 -3.64
C GLY A 219 -9.07 -21.03 -4.93
N MET A 220 -9.46 -21.65 -6.03
CA MET A 220 -9.29 -21.09 -7.36
C MET A 220 -10.64 -20.97 -8.05
N LEU A 221 -10.75 -20.00 -8.94
CA LEU A 221 -11.88 -19.81 -9.83
C LEU A 221 -11.42 -20.03 -11.27
N ASP A 222 -12.29 -20.64 -12.06
CA ASP A 222 -12.09 -20.77 -13.50
C ASP A 222 -12.02 -19.39 -14.15
N PRO A 223 -11.35 -19.26 -15.32
CA PRO A 223 -11.34 -18.02 -16.04
C PRO A 223 -12.79 -17.62 -16.39
N PRO A 224 -13.13 -16.33 -16.37
CA PRO A 224 -14.43 -15.85 -16.83
C PRO A 224 -14.63 -16.34 -18.27
N LEU A 225 -15.82 -16.88 -18.54
CA LEU A 225 -16.21 -17.25 -19.91
C LEU A 225 -16.06 -16.02 -20.81
N GLN A 226 -15.26 -16.17 -21.86
CA GLN A 226 -15.00 -15.13 -22.86
C GLN A 226 -16.24 -14.91 -23.74
#